data_91cf76756f6f652fa97033d1bcc9ab1a
#
_entry.id   91cf76756f6f652fa97033d1bcc9ab1a
#
_cell.length_a   1.000
_cell.length_b   1.000
_cell.length_c   1.000
_cell.angle_alpha   90.00
_cell.angle_beta   90.00
_cell.angle_gamma   90.00
#
_symmetry.space_group_name_H-M   'P 1'
#
loop_
_entity.id
_entity.type
_entity.pdbx_description
1 polymer ?
#
loop_
_entity_poly.entity_id
_entity_poly.type
_entity_poly.pdbx_seq_one_letter_code
_entity_poly.pdbx_strand_id
1 'polypeptide(L)'
;MENLTDKMTLQAINNKENRFEVRHHNIITTARYDYSACQIDIMFYMLSLLRPYDTHETIYKLQVRDIENITGRKWNYQQLKEATENMGSKMFEVDNDKSYKQIWMLQHVEYMKGMGCVEIRLTESIRPYFFDLKSNFTSFELYSALKVSSKYAKRIYAICSQWKDVGQTGYYDLDDLKMMLKLKDPAGKEPEQFKQFSQFKEKVLDISVKQINESTDLKIRYELAKDGRSFKKIRFFIDIQKTSQLAIPFELNEDDIRGQTIVTNLASIGIIKTDIVNQILNRKEEFFKWWYDYKTGRKNIKTSPSGLLLIEMGIVQSKKK
;
A
#
# COMPACT_ATOMS: atom_id res chain seq x y z
N MET A 1 -13.93 -28.93 -12.50
CA MET A 1 -13.71 -27.53 -12.96
C MET A 1 -14.52 -26.64 -12.02
N GLU A 2 -13.95 -26.31 -10.86
CA GLU A 2 -14.55 -25.32 -9.97
C GLU A 2 -14.47 -23.95 -10.64
N ASN A 3 -15.61 -23.28 -10.70
CA ASN A 3 -15.84 -22.07 -11.44
C ASN A 3 -14.88 -20.93 -11.01
N LEU A 4 -14.07 -20.44 -11.95
CA LEU A 4 -13.28 -19.22 -11.79
C LEU A 4 -14.16 -18.04 -11.30
N THR A 5 -15.43 -18.03 -11.64
CA THR A 5 -16.42 -17.03 -11.25
C THR A 5 -16.69 -17.04 -9.74
N ASP A 6 -16.73 -18.24 -9.10
CA ASP A 6 -16.95 -18.34 -7.65
C ASP A 6 -15.71 -17.89 -6.86
N LYS A 7 -14.51 -18.17 -7.36
CA LYS A 7 -13.26 -17.66 -6.73
C LYS A 7 -13.14 -16.14 -6.84
N MET A 8 -13.55 -15.55 -7.96
CA MET A 8 -13.56 -14.08 -8.14
C MET A 8 -14.63 -13.41 -7.27
N THR A 9 -15.79 -14.05 -7.11
CA THR A 9 -16.87 -13.57 -6.23
C THR A 9 -16.48 -13.66 -4.76
N LEU A 10 -15.82 -14.73 -4.34
CA LEU A 10 -15.28 -14.90 -2.99
C LEU A 10 -14.14 -13.93 -2.69
N GLN A 11 -13.27 -13.63 -3.66
CA GLN A 11 -12.27 -12.57 -3.52
C GLN A 11 -12.87 -11.17 -3.44
N ALA A 12 -13.93 -10.90 -4.18
CA ALA A 12 -14.64 -9.63 -4.13
C ALA A 12 -15.42 -9.44 -2.81
N ILE A 13 -15.98 -10.53 -2.25
CA ILE A 13 -16.65 -10.54 -0.94
C ILE A 13 -15.62 -10.35 0.19
N ASN A 14 -14.50 -11.06 0.15
CA ASN A 14 -13.41 -10.88 1.11
C ASN A 14 -12.78 -9.48 1.03
N ASN A 15 -12.72 -8.86 -0.16
CA ASN A 15 -12.26 -7.48 -0.30
C ASN A 15 -13.20 -6.42 0.28
N LYS A 16 -14.49 -6.75 0.48
CA LYS A 16 -15.44 -5.84 1.15
C LYS A 16 -15.22 -5.77 2.65
N GLU A 17 -14.72 -6.86 3.27
CA GLU A 17 -14.39 -6.92 4.69
C GLU A 17 -13.00 -6.35 5.03
N ASN A 18 -12.10 -6.22 4.05
CA ASN A 18 -10.69 -5.81 4.23
C ASN A 18 -10.40 -4.40 3.68
N ARG A 19 -11.30 -3.43 3.85
CA ARG A 19 -11.14 -2.05 3.34
C ARG A 19 -9.88 -1.33 3.81
N PHE A 20 -9.28 -1.79 4.89
CA PHE A 20 -8.16 -1.14 5.57
C PHE A 20 -6.92 -2.03 5.64
N GLU A 21 -6.84 -3.04 4.80
CA GLU A 21 -5.68 -3.91 4.74
C GLU A 21 -4.64 -3.36 3.76
N VAL A 22 -3.42 -3.28 4.23
CA VAL A 22 -2.23 -3.01 3.42
C VAL A 22 -1.64 -4.34 2.99
N ARG A 23 -1.39 -4.52 1.69
CA ARG A 23 -0.73 -5.72 1.15
C ARG A 23 0.41 -5.35 0.23
N HIS A 24 1.51 -6.06 0.36
CA HIS A 24 2.64 -5.97 -0.57
C HIS A 24 3.49 -7.24 -0.53
N HIS A 25 4.27 -7.48 -1.56
CA HIS A 25 5.19 -8.61 -1.63
C HIS A 25 6.25 -8.53 -0.51
N ASN A 26 6.65 -9.67 0.05
CA ASN A 26 7.65 -9.76 1.14
C ASN A 26 8.98 -9.08 0.79
N ILE A 27 9.33 -9.02 -0.49
CA ILE A 27 10.52 -8.30 -0.97
C ILE A 27 10.49 -6.82 -0.54
N ILE A 28 9.32 -6.17 -0.55
CA ILE A 28 9.19 -4.77 -0.10
C ILE A 28 9.40 -4.65 1.41
N THR A 29 8.96 -5.65 2.18
CA THR A 29 9.20 -5.69 3.64
C THR A 29 10.69 -5.66 3.96
N THR A 30 11.49 -6.43 3.23
CA THR A 30 12.94 -6.59 3.45
C THR A 30 13.80 -5.67 2.60
N ALA A 31 13.25 -5.00 1.59
CA ALA A 31 13.96 -4.05 0.74
C ALA A 31 14.59 -2.92 1.55
N ARG A 32 15.70 -2.41 1.07
CA ARG A 32 16.36 -1.24 1.66
C ARG A 32 15.76 0.02 1.07
N TYR A 33 15.18 0.87 1.90
CA TYR A 33 14.70 2.20 1.52
C TYR A 33 14.68 3.14 2.71
N ASP A 34 14.96 4.42 2.47
CA ASP A 34 14.99 5.46 3.51
C ASP A 34 13.79 6.41 3.38
N TYR A 35 12.62 5.88 3.65
CA TYR A 35 11.41 6.70 3.76
C TYR A 35 11.28 7.25 5.18
N SER A 36 10.90 8.52 5.30
CA SER A 36 10.47 9.11 6.57
C SER A 36 9.16 8.46 7.04
N ALA A 37 8.78 8.68 8.30
CA ALA A 37 7.51 8.18 8.81
C ALA A 37 6.31 8.67 7.99
N CYS A 38 6.32 9.95 7.57
CA CYS A 38 5.31 10.55 6.69
C CYS A 38 5.26 9.84 5.33
N GLN A 39 6.40 9.56 4.72
CA GLN A 39 6.47 8.86 3.44
C GLN A 39 5.98 7.41 3.54
N ILE A 40 6.26 6.74 4.65
CA ILE A 40 5.72 5.39 4.90
C ILE A 40 4.20 5.45 5.11
N ASP A 41 3.68 6.49 5.76
CA ASP A 41 2.24 6.68 5.92
C ASP A 41 1.54 6.88 4.57
N ILE A 42 2.12 7.71 3.69
CA ILE A 42 1.63 7.88 2.31
C ILE A 42 1.63 6.55 1.57
N MET A 43 2.72 5.79 1.65
CA MET A 43 2.83 4.48 1.01
C MET A 43 1.78 3.51 1.52
N PHE A 44 1.62 3.37 2.83
CA PHE A 44 0.66 2.43 3.42
C PHE A 44 -0.79 2.82 3.10
N TYR A 45 -1.12 4.12 3.19
CA TYR A 45 -2.44 4.60 2.82
C TYR A 45 -2.73 4.34 1.34
N MET A 46 -1.78 4.64 0.46
CA MET A 46 -1.93 4.36 -0.96
C MET A 46 -2.10 2.86 -1.24
N LEU A 47 -1.32 1.98 -0.58
CA LEU A 47 -1.45 0.53 -0.74
C LEU A 47 -2.83 0.01 -0.33
N SER A 48 -3.47 0.63 0.66
CA SER A 48 -4.84 0.27 1.07
C SER A 48 -5.91 0.64 0.03
N LEU A 49 -5.60 1.55 -0.89
CA LEU A 49 -6.49 1.96 -1.97
C LEU A 49 -6.42 1.04 -3.19
N LEU A 50 -5.40 0.18 -3.30
CA LEU A 50 -5.21 -0.70 -4.46
C LEU A 50 -6.32 -1.73 -4.58
N ARG A 51 -6.74 -1.99 -5.81
CA ARG A 51 -7.77 -2.99 -6.14
C ARG A 51 -7.28 -3.94 -7.23
N PRO A 52 -7.74 -5.18 -7.25
CA PRO A 52 -7.28 -6.20 -8.21
C PRO A 52 -7.43 -5.81 -9.68
N TYR A 53 -8.37 -4.90 -9.99
CA TYR A 53 -8.66 -4.48 -11.36
C TYR A 53 -7.96 -3.18 -11.77
N ASP A 54 -7.12 -2.62 -10.91
CA ASP A 54 -6.41 -1.40 -11.22
C ASP A 54 -5.38 -1.63 -12.33
N THR A 55 -5.37 -0.73 -13.29
CA THR A 55 -4.42 -0.75 -14.41
C THR A 55 -3.20 0.14 -14.12
N HIS A 56 -2.23 0.15 -15.00
CA HIS A 56 -1.08 1.05 -14.92
C HIS A 56 -1.47 2.54 -15.07
N GLU A 57 -2.66 2.82 -15.62
CA GLU A 57 -3.18 4.17 -15.78
C GLU A 57 -3.98 4.66 -14.57
N THR A 58 -4.24 3.78 -13.58
CA THR A 58 -5.04 4.14 -12.41
C THR A 58 -4.38 5.24 -11.61
N ILE A 59 -5.16 6.28 -11.31
CA ILE A 59 -4.77 7.41 -10.45
C ILE A 59 -5.40 7.20 -9.08
N TYR A 60 -4.57 7.20 -8.04
CA TYR A 60 -5.01 7.07 -6.65
C TYR A 60 -5.12 8.44 -6.02
N LYS A 61 -6.27 8.73 -5.41
CA LYS A 61 -6.52 9.99 -4.69
C LYS A 61 -6.36 9.80 -3.20
N LEU A 62 -5.35 10.44 -2.63
CA LEU A 62 -5.13 10.46 -1.20
C LEU A 62 -5.77 11.70 -0.60
N GLN A 63 -6.73 11.51 0.29
CA GLN A 63 -7.33 12.60 1.06
C GLN A 63 -6.46 12.89 2.29
N VAL A 64 -5.94 14.09 2.38
CA VAL A 64 -5.05 14.50 3.49
C VAL A 64 -5.75 14.35 4.84
N ARG A 65 -7.01 14.79 4.92
CA ARG A 65 -7.83 14.70 6.13
C ARG A 65 -7.98 13.27 6.67
N ASP A 66 -7.94 12.27 5.78
CA ASP A 66 -8.14 10.88 6.19
C ASP A 66 -6.90 10.38 6.94
N ILE A 67 -5.71 10.70 6.45
CA ILE A 67 -4.47 10.39 7.14
C ILE A 67 -4.38 11.15 8.47
N GLU A 68 -4.80 12.43 8.49
CA GLU A 68 -4.85 13.23 9.71
C GLU A 68 -5.77 12.63 10.76
N ASN A 69 -6.97 12.19 10.35
CA ASN A 69 -7.96 11.57 11.24
C ASN A 69 -7.44 10.27 11.85
N ILE A 70 -6.77 9.41 11.05
CA ILE A 70 -6.21 8.15 11.53
C ILE A 70 -5.01 8.40 12.45
N THR A 71 -4.10 9.25 12.03
CA THR A 71 -2.82 9.44 12.73
C THR A 71 -2.94 10.39 13.93
N GLY A 72 -3.96 11.24 13.94
CA GLY A 72 -4.09 12.37 14.90
C GLY A 72 -3.05 13.48 14.66
N ARG A 73 -2.31 13.42 13.55
CA ARG A 73 -1.25 14.37 13.20
C ARG A 73 -1.73 15.26 12.06
N LYS A 74 -1.61 16.58 12.23
CA LYS A 74 -1.90 17.52 11.16
C LYS A 74 -0.77 17.51 10.12
N TRP A 75 -1.17 17.48 8.87
CA TRP A 75 -0.27 17.54 7.73
C TRP A 75 -0.56 18.80 6.92
N ASN A 76 0.45 19.62 6.71
CA ASN A 76 0.30 20.74 5.82
C ASN A 76 0.70 20.38 4.38
N TYR A 77 0.19 21.16 3.44
CA TYR A 77 0.47 20.98 2.00
C TYR A 77 1.97 20.94 1.69
N GLN A 78 2.77 21.80 2.32
CA GLN A 78 4.20 21.86 2.09
C GLN A 78 4.92 20.59 2.54
N GLN A 79 4.58 20.05 3.72
CA GLN A 79 5.15 18.80 4.21
C GLN A 79 4.84 17.61 3.27
N LEU A 80 3.61 17.56 2.76
CA LEU A 80 3.22 16.51 1.80
C LEU A 80 3.97 16.64 0.49
N LYS A 81 4.09 17.87 -0.02
CA LYS A 81 4.83 18.15 -1.25
C LYS A 81 6.29 17.72 -1.10
N GLU A 82 6.98 18.15 -0.05
CA GLU A 82 8.35 17.75 0.24
C GLU A 82 8.48 16.22 0.43
N ALA A 83 7.50 15.58 1.08
CA ALA A 83 7.50 14.14 1.26
C ALA A 83 7.44 13.41 -0.07
N THR A 84 6.55 13.80 -0.99
CA THR A 84 6.39 13.14 -2.29
C THR A 84 7.53 13.48 -3.25
N GLU A 85 8.07 14.69 -3.25
CA GLU A 85 9.28 15.05 -4.00
C GLU A 85 10.45 14.16 -3.57
N ASN A 86 10.68 14.03 -2.26
CA ASN A 86 11.71 13.14 -1.72
C ASN A 86 11.43 11.65 -2.02
N MET A 87 10.17 11.21 -2.08
CA MET A 87 9.84 9.84 -2.49
C MET A 87 10.17 9.59 -3.97
N GLY A 88 10.00 10.60 -4.82
CA GLY A 88 10.35 10.51 -6.25
C GLY A 88 11.84 10.29 -6.49
N SER A 89 12.70 10.76 -5.61
CA SER A 89 14.16 10.55 -5.67
C SER A 89 14.63 9.27 -4.97
N LYS A 90 13.79 8.62 -4.18
CA LYS A 90 14.12 7.42 -3.40
C LYS A 90 13.57 6.16 -4.06
N MET A 91 14.23 5.05 -3.84
CA MET A 91 13.93 3.76 -4.43
C MET A 91 13.93 2.66 -3.39
N PHE A 92 13.30 1.55 -3.73
CA PHE A 92 13.50 0.27 -3.06
C PHE A 92 14.70 -0.42 -3.68
N GLU A 93 15.67 -0.74 -2.87
CA GLU A 93 16.83 -1.52 -3.26
C GLU A 93 16.59 -2.98 -2.88
N VAL A 94 16.57 -3.84 -3.88
CA VAL A 94 16.43 -5.29 -3.73
C VAL A 94 17.68 -5.94 -4.25
N ASP A 95 18.44 -6.52 -3.35
CA ASP A 95 19.70 -7.21 -3.65
C ASP A 95 19.56 -8.70 -3.37
N ASN A 96 19.93 -9.54 -4.33
CA ASN A 96 19.94 -11.00 -4.18
C ASN A 96 21.07 -11.59 -5.04
N ASP A 97 21.34 -12.88 -4.88
CA ASP A 97 22.44 -13.59 -5.56
C ASP A 97 22.46 -13.45 -7.08
N LYS A 98 21.33 -13.07 -7.70
CA LYS A 98 21.18 -13.00 -9.17
C LYS A 98 21.14 -11.58 -9.71
N SER A 99 20.72 -10.60 -8.90
CA SER A 99 20.51 -9.24 -9.40
C SER A 99 20.41 -8.21 -8.29
N TYR A 100 20.84 -6.99 -8.60
CA TYR A 100 20.53 -5.78 -7.84
C TYR A 100 19.48 -4.97 -8.58
N LYS A 101 18.37 -4.65 -7.92
CA LYS A 101 17.25 -3.91 -8.52
C LYS A 101 17.03 -2.60 -7.79
N GLN A 102 16.79 -1.57 -8.56
CA GLN A 102 16.36 -0.25 -8.11
C GLN A 102 14.94 -0.01 -8.61
N ILE A 103 13.99 0.17 -7.70
CA ILE A 103 12.57 0.24 -8.02
C ILE A 103 12.00 1.53 -7.43
N TRP A 104 11.51 2.42 -8.30
CA TRP A 104 10.82 3.65 -7.89
C TRP A 104 9.33 3.41 -7.81
N MET A 105 8.67 3.98 -6.80
CA MET A 105 7.25 3.78 -6.57
C MET A 105 6.39 4.75 -7.38
N LEU A 106 6.78 6.03 -7.40
CA LEU A 106 5.95 7.10 -7.94
C LEU A 106 6.31 7.40 -9.40
N GLN A 107 5.31 7.36 -10.28
CA GLN A 107 5.42 7.81 -11.67
C GLN A 107 4.98 9.26 -11.80
N HIS A 108 3.91 9.66 -11.11
CA HIS A 108 3.31 10.98 -11.18
C HIS A 108 2.65 11.33 -9.86
N VAL A 109 2.76 12.59 -9.46
CA VAL A 109 2.09 13.17 -8.29
C VAL A 109 1.53 14.52 -8.68
N GLU A 110 0.23 14.72 -8.44
CA GLU A 110 -0.45 15.97 -8.70
C GLU A 110 -1.22 16.43 -7.47
N TYR A 111 -1.04 17.69 -7.10
CA TYR A 111 -1.73 18.31 -5.99
C TYR A 111 -2.91 19.12 -6.48
N MET A 112 -4.11 18.69 -6.11
CA MET A 112 -5.34 19.40 -6.44
C MET A 112 -5.52 20.61 -5.51
N LYS A 113 -5.17 21.79 -6.00
CA LYS A 113 -5.22 23.05 -5.19
C LYS A 113 -6.63 23.30 -4.66
N GLY A 114 -6.73 23.53 -3.35
CA GLY A 114 -8.00 23.81 -2.67
C GLY A 114 -8.88 22.59 -2.39
N MET A 115 -8.50 21.40 -2.86
CA MET A 115 -9.31 20.18 -2.69
C MET A 115 -8.83 19.27 -1.56
N GLY A 116 -7.67 19.54 -0.95
CA GLY A 116 -7.12 18.75 0.14
C GLY A 116 -6.77 17.31 -0.24
N CYS A 117 -6.51 17.04 -1.53
CA CYS A 117 -6.15 15.73 -2.03
C CYS A 117 -4.90 15.75 -2.91
N VAL A 118 -4.26 14.59 -2.99
CA VAL A 118 -3.09 14.32 -3.79
C VAL A 118 -3.39 13.16 -4.72
N GLU A 119 -3.18 13.33 -6.02
CA GLU A 119 -3.30 12.28 -7.02
C GLU A 119 -1.93 11.64 -7.27
N ILE A 120 -1.89 10.32 -7.22
CA ILE A 120 -0.66 9.54 -7.39
C ILE A 120 -0.88 8.45 -8.44
N ARG A 121 0.12 8.30 -9.32
CA ARG A 121 0.24 7.14 -10.21
C ARG A 121 1.50 6.36 -9.89
N LEU A 122 1.38 5.03 -9.90
CA LEU A 122 2.49 4.11 -9.65
C LEU A 122 3.28 3.83 -10.94
N THR A 123 4.59 3.56 -10.78
CA THR A 123 5.40 3.04 -11.87
C THR A 123 4.97 1.61 -12.24
N GLU A 124 5.20 1.20 -13.47
CA GLU A 124 4.97 -0.21 -13.87
C GLU A 124 5.92 -1.17 -13.14
N SER A 125 7.14 -0.75 -12.85
CA SER A 125 8.15 -1.57 -12.20
C SER A 125 7.82 -1.97 -10.76
N ILE A 126 7.00 -1.18 -10.03
CA ILE A 126 6.57 -1.52 -8.66
C ILE A 126 5.33 -2.43 -8.63
N ARG A 127 4.53 -2.43 -9.70
CA ARG A 127 3.26 -3.16 -9.74
C ARG A 127 3.37 -4.66 -9.42
N PRO A 128 4.36 -5.42 -9.90
CA PRO A 128 4.50 -6.85 -9.53
C PRO A 128 4.65 -7.11 -8.03
N TYR A 129 5.01 -6.07 -7.26
CA TYR A 129 5.19 -6.17 -5.80
C TYR A 129 3.95 -5.75 -5.01
N PHE A 130 2.95 -5.18 -5.67
CA PHE A 130 1.73 -4.65 -5.04
C PHE A 130 0.45 -5.34 -5.54
N PHE A 131 0.48 -5.99 -6.70
CA PHE A 131 -0.68 -6.62 -7.33
C PHE A 131 -0.45 -8.10 -7.56
N ASP A 132 -1.54 -8.85 -7.75
CA ASP A 132 -1.53 -10.30 -8.03
C ASP A 132 -0.72 -11.13 -7.02
N LEU A 133 -0.76 -10.72 -5.76
CA LEU A 133 -0.01 -11.33 -4.67
C LEU A 133 -0.64 -12.67 -4.28
N LYS A 134 -0.22 -13.76 -4.92
CA LYS A 134 -0.71 -15.12 -4.66
C LYS A 134 -0.03 -15.78 -3.47
N SER A 135 1.25 -15.49 -3.26
CA SER A 135 2.10 -16.02 -2.19
C SER A 135 3.19 -15.01 -1.86
N ASN A 136 3.92 -15.25 -0.76
CA ASN A 136 5.04 -14.40 -0.35
C ASN A 136 4.67 -12.93 -0.19
N PHE A 137 3.54 -12.65 0.42
CA PHE A 137 3.09 -11.29 0.71
C PHE A 137 2.96 -11.06 2.22
N THR A 138 3.10 -9.81 2.60
CA THR A 138 2.84 -9.29 3.94
C THR A 138 1.51 -8.57 3.92
N SER A 139 0.67 -8.81 4.93
CA SER A 139 -0.58 -8.09 5.13
C SER A 139 -0.73 -7.61 6.56
N PHE A 140 -1.26 -6.39 6.74
CA PHE A 140 -1.52 -5.80 8.04
C PHE A 140 -2.57 -4.69 7.96
N GLU A 141 -3.12 -4.33 9.10
CA GLU A 141 -4.13 -3.29 9.19
C GLU A 141 -3.54 -1.89 9.00
N LEU A 142 -4.13 -1.09 8.11
CA LEU A 142 -3.73 0.28 7.85
C LEU A 142 -3.78 1.13 9.13
N TYR A 143 -4.86 1.02 9.91
CA TYR A 143 -5.04 1.79 11.13
C TYR A 143 -3.91 1.56 12.12
N SER A 144 -3.57 0.30 12.40
CA SER A 144 -2.45 -0.09 13.25
C SER A 144 -1.12 0.48 12.74
N ALA A 145 -0.85 0.35 11.44
CA ALA A 145 0.38 0.84 10.83
C ALA A 145 0.53 2.37 10.90
N LEU A 146 -0.58 3.11 10.72
CA LEU A 146 -0.56 4.57 10.74
C LEU A 146 -0.46 5.15 12.16
N LYS A 147 -0.92 4.44 13.20
CA LYS A 147 -0.79 4.87 14.62
C LYS A 147 0.67 4.90 15.10
N VAL A 148 1.50 4.06 14.57
CA VAL A 148 2.94 4.06 14.88
C VAL A 148 3.61 5.32 14.31
N SER A 149 4.39 6.04 15.11
CA SER A 149 5.00 7.32 14.70
C SER A 149 6.45 7.20 14.22
N SER A 150 7.21 6.24 14.74
CA SER A 150 8.61 6.02 14.35
C SER A 150 8.72 5.31 12.99
N LYS A 151 9.56 5.82 12.08
CA LYS A 151 9.84 5.13 10.81
C LYS A 151 10.39 3.72 11.02
N TYR A 152 11.19 3.52 12.05
CA TYR A 152 11.76 2.21 12.37
C TYR A 152 10.70 1.26 12.92
N ALA A 153 9.82 1.76 13.79
CA ALA A 153 8.72 0.97 14.32
C ALA A 153 7.74 0.55 13.23
N LYS A 154 7.44 1.41 12.23
CA LYS A 154 6.64 1.05 11.06
C LYS A 154 7.28 -0.08 10.24
N ARG A 155 8.61 -0.02 10.05
CA ARG A 155 9.36 -1.05 9.33
C ARG A 155 9.38 -2.37 10.11
N ILE A 156 9.65 -2.34 11.41
CA ILE A 156 9.65 -3.52 12.28
C ILE A 156 8.24 -4.11 12.39
N TYR A 157 7.19 -3.27 12.45
CA TYR A 157 5.81 -3.73 12.42
C TYR A 157 5.50 -4.51 11.13
N ALA A 158 5.90 -4.01 9.96
CA ALA A 158 5.73 -4.73 8.69
C ALA A 158 6.52 -6.06 8.67
N ILE A 159 7.77 -6.07 9.19
CA ILE A 159 8.56 -7.30 9.31
C ILE A 159 7.85 -8.31 10.24
N CYS A 160 7.36 -7.88 11.40
CA CYS A 160 6.64 -8.75 12.31
C CYS A 160 5.31 -9.24 11.71
N SER A 161 4.59 -8.38 10.99
CA SER A 161 3.33 -8.74 10.33
C SER A 161 3.50 -9.85 9.28
N GLN A 162 4.66 -9.93 8.62
CA GLN A 162 4.99 -11.03 7.72
C GLN A 162 5.00 -12.39 8.42
N TRP A 163 5.31 -12.42 9.71
CA TRP A 163 5.49 -13.64 10.50
C TRP A 163 4.42 -13.83 11.58
N LYS A 164 3.35 -13.01 11.56
CA LYS A 164 2.34 -13.03 12.61
C LYS A 164 1.65 -14.39 12.78
N ASP A 165 1.44 -15.12 11.68
CA ASP A 165 0.79 -16.44 11.70
C ASP A 165 1.73 -17.55 12.18
N VAL A 166 3.05 -17.31 12.16
CA VAL A 166 4.09 -18.22 12.67
C VAL A 166 4.40 -17.95 14.15
N GLY A 167 4.16 -16.72 14.62
CA GLY A 167 4.38 -16.27 15.99
C GLY A 167 5.82 -15.86 16.29
N GLN A 168 6.74 -16.01 15.36
CA GLN A 168 8.13 -15.55 15.49
C GLN A 168 8.83 -15.43 14.15
N THR A 169 9.81 -14.54 14.07
CA THR A 169 10.72 -14.46 12.92
C THR A 169 11.83 -15.52 13.04
N GLY A 170 12.53 -15.76 11.91
CA GLY A 170 13.89 -16.31 11.99
C GLY A 170 14.85 -15.34 12.69
N TYR A 171 16.07 -15.80 12.94
CA TYR A 171 17.14 -14.89 13.36
C TYR A 171 17.63 -14.05 12.18
N TYR A 172 17.62 -12.74 12.34
CA TYR A 172 18.30 -11.79 11.47
C TYR A 172 19.69 -11.49 12.04
N ASP A 173 20.71 -11.37 11.20
CA ASP A 173 21.91 -10.70 11.61
C ASP A 173 21.62 -9.22 11.91
N LEU A 174 22.24 -8.67 12.96
CA LEU A 174 21.98 -7.27 13.34
C LEU A 174 22.42 -6.30 12.25
N ASP A 175 23.47 -6.64 11.52
CA ASP A 175 23.93 -5.84 10.39
C ASP A 175 22.91 -5.86 9.24
N ASP A 176 22.32 -7.03 8.93
CA ASP A 176 21.28 -7.15 7.91
C ASP A 176 20.04 -6.34 8.30
N LEU A 177 19.60 -6.44 9.55
CA LEU A 177 18.48 -5.62 10.02
C LEU A 177 18.79 -4.12 9.92
N LYS A 178 20.00 -3.70 10.29
CA LYS A 178 20.43 -2.30 10.12
C LYS A 178 20.47 -1.88 8.65
N MET A 179 20.93 -2.76 7.76
CA MET A 179 20.91 -2.49 6.31
C MET A 179 19.49 -2.36 5.79
N MET A 180 18.56 -3.24 6.14
CA MET A 180 17.13 -3.13 5.80
C MET A 180 16.56 -1.81 6.27
N LEU A 181 16.89 -1.35 7.48
CA LEU A 181 16.41 -0.09 8.06
C LEU A 181 17.15 1.15 7.54
N LYS A 182 18.08 1.00 6.59
CA LYS A 182 18.94 2.08 6.07
C LYS A 182 19.74 2.80 7.17
N LEU A 183 20.18 2.07 8.15
CA LEU A 183 21.08 2.54 9.22
C LEU A 183 22.54 2.24 8.92
N LYS A 184 22.79 1.26 8.05
CA LYS A 184 24.12 0.83 7.63
C LYS A 184 24.13 0.66 6.10
N ASP A 185 25.12 1.28 5.46
CA ASP A 185 25.34 1.09 4.03
C ASP A 185 26.20 -0.15 3.80
N PRO A 186 25.76 -1.14 2.97
CA PRO A 186 26.55 -2.33 2.70
C PRO A 186 27.89 -2.04 2.00
N ALA A 187 27.97 -0.95 1.24
CA ALA A 187 29.19 -0.52 0.57
C ALA A 187 30.11 0.32 1.47
N GLY A 188 29.66 0.67 2.69
CA GLY A 188 30.42 1.49 3.64
C GLY A 188 30.66 2.93 3.20
N LYS A 189 29.91 3.43 2.22
CA LYS A 189 30.05 4.82 1.69
C LYS A 189 29.39 5.85 2.60
N GLU A 190 28.33 5.44 3.30
CA GLU A 190 27.61 6.30 4.24
C GLU A 190 27.95 5.91 5.67
N PRO A 191 28.05 6.89 6.60
CA PRO A 191 28.32 6.61 8.00
C PRO A 191 27.17 5.80 8.63
N GLU A 192 27.52 4.75 9.38
CA GLU A 192 26.53 3.95 10.10
C GLU A 192 25.85 4.76 11.19
N GLN A 193 24.51 4.81 11.15
CA GLN A 193 23.68 5.42 12.19
C GLN A 193 23.52 4.44 13.36
N PHE A 194 23.50 4.96 14.59
CA PHE A 194 23.41 4.14 15.82
C PHE A 194 24.43 2.99 15.84
N LYS A 195 25.69 3.31 15.50
CA LYS A 195 26.80 2.33 15.46
C LYS A 195 26.96 1.58 16.79
N GLN A 196 26.83 2.29 17.91
CA GLN A 196 26.86 1.65 19.24
C GLN A 196 25.57 0.86 19.46
N PHE A 197 25.71 -0.40 19.88
CA PHE A 197 24.55 -1.28 20.11
C PHE A 197 23.56 -0.70 21.13
N SER A 198 24.04 -0.05 22.19
CA SER A 198 23.18 0.60 23.18
C SER A 198 22.25 1.67 22.56
N GLN A 199 22.79 2.48 21.65
CA GLN A 199 22.00 3.48 20.94
C GLN A 199 21.00 2.84 19.98
N PHE A 200 21.42 1.81 19.23
CA PHE A 200 20.51 1.06 18.36
C PHE A 200 19.38 0.41 19.16
N LYS A 201 19.71 -0.22 20.30
CA LYS A 201 18.73 -0.80 21.21
C LYS A 201 17.72 0.25 21.68
N GLU A 202 18.19 1.33 22.26
CA GLU A 202 17.36 2.37 22.88
C GLU A 202 16.52 3.14 21.83
N LYS A 203 17.16 3.61 20.74
CA LYS A 203 16.52 4.52 19.78
C LYS A 203 15.72 3.80 18.67
N VAL A 204 15.99 2.53 18.44
CA VAL A 204 15.34 1.77 17.39
C VAL A 204 14.49 0.64 17.95
N LEU A 205 15.11 -0.32 18.68
CA LEU A 205 14.42 -1.52 19.11
C LEU A 205 13.38 -1.25 20.21
N ASP A 206 13.78 -0.63 21.30
CA ASP A 206 12.91 -0.42 22.46
C ASP A 206 11.75 0.53 22.13
N ILE A 207 12.01 1.61 21.36
CA ILE A 207 10.96 2.52 20.88
C ILE A 207 9.98 1.77 19.96
N SER A 208 10.48 0.91 19.09
CA SER A 208 9.63 0.15 18.16
C SER A 208 8.74 -0.84 18.92
N VAL A 209 9.31 -1.61 19.84
CA VAL A 209 8.53 -2.55 20.69
C VAL A 209 7.46 -1.81 21.46
N LYS A 210 7.82 -0.68 22.11
CA LYS A 210 6.86 0.14 22.85
C LYS A 210 5.71 0.59 21.95
N GLN A 211 5.98 1.25 20.83
CA GLN A 211 4.94 1.80 19.96
C GLN A 211 4.07 0.71 19.34
N ILE A 212 4.66 -0.40 18.90
CA ILE A 212 3.90 -1.51 18.34
C ILE A 212 2.95 -2.11 19.38
N ASN A 213 3.45 -2.38 20.57
CA ASN A 213 2.66 -3.00 21.64
C ASN A 213 1.52 -2.09 22.17
N GLU A 214 1.71 -0.78 22.12
CA GLU A 214 0.72 0.20 22.59
C GLU A 214 -0.34 0.54 21.54
N SER A 215 -0.01 0.45 20.24
CA SER A 215 -0.80 1.10 19.19
C SER A 215 -1.26 0.18 18.06
N THR A 216 -0.83 -1.09 18.02
CA THR A 216 -1.14 -1.99 16.91
C THR A 216 -1.85 -3.28 17.36
N ASP A 217 -2.26 -4.08 16.39
CA ASP A 217 -2.82 -5.42 16.55
C ASP A 217 -1.78 -6.50 16.92
N LEU A 218 -0.50 -6.12 17.04
CA LEU A 218 0.57 -7.02 17.43
C LEU A 218 1.16 -6.67 18.79
N LYS A 219 1.52 -7.69 19.56
CA LYS A 219 2.36 -7.59 20.74
C LYS A 219 3.67 -8.30 20.47
N ILE A 220 4.76 -7.56 20.47
CA ILE A 220 6.07 -8.10 20.12
C ILE A 220 7.06 -7.98 21.27
N ARG A 221 8.02 -8.90 21.29
CA ARG A 221 9.25 -8.84 22.08
C ARG A 221 10.40 -9.37 21.23
N TYR A 222 11.63 -9.02 21.55
CA TYR A 222 12.77 -9.55 20.83
C TYR A 222 13.72 -10.32 21.76
N GLU A 223 14.51 -11.18 21.15
CA GLU A 223 15.60 -11.91 21.77
C GLU A 223 16.88 -11.66 20.98
N LEU A 224 17.96 -11.50 21.71
CA LEU A 224 19.30 -11.26 21.16
C LEU A 224 20.17 -12.50 21.35
N ALA A 225 20.85 -12.92 20.30
CA ALA A 225 21.86 -13.96 20.39
C ALA A 225 23.28 -13.37 20.21
N LYS A 226 24.21 -13.87 21.00
CA LYS A 226 25.62 -13.50 20.95
C LYS A 226 26.38 -14.42 20.01
N ASP A 227 27.41 -13.85 19.39
CA ASP A 227 28.49 -14.57 18.77
C ASP A 227 29.78 -14.02 19.39
N GLY A 228 30.45 -14.83 20.20
CA GLY A 228 31.53 -14.38 21.05
C GLY A 228 31.05 -13.41 22.15
N ARG A 229 31.67 -12.23 22.24
CA ARG A 229 31.38 -11.22 23.28
C ARG A 229 30.27 -10.22 22.89
N SER A 230 29.88 -10.17 21.62
CA SER A 230 28.90 -9.18 21.10
C SER A 230 27.59 -9.81 20.66
N PHE A 231 26.53 -9.05 20.78
CA PHE A 231 25.25 -9.43 20.15
C PHE A 231 25.39 -9.34 18.62
N LYS A 232 25.03 -10.41 17.93
CA LYS A 232 25.10 -10.51 16.46
C LYS A 232 23.79 -10.77 15.81
N LYS A 233 22.84 -11.41 16.50
CA LYS A 233 21.58 -11.83 15.95
C LYS A 233 20.41 -11.36 16.79
N ILE A 234 19.28 -11.16 16.14
CA ILE A 234 18.01 -10.79 16.75
C ILE A 234 16.87 -11.58 16.11
N ARG A 235 15.89 -11.99 16.91
CA ARG A 235 14.59 -12.46 16.43
C ARG A 235 13.47 -11.77 17.20
N PHE A 236 12.30 -11.70 16.56
CA PHE A 236 11.09 -11.17 17.19
C PHE A 236 10.11 -12.31 17.45
N PHE A 237 9.49 -12.29 18.63
CA PHE A 237 8.32 -13.08 18.95
C PHE A 237 7.09 -12.20 18.80
N ILE A 238 5.99 -12.78 18.31
CA ILE A 238 4.84 -12.04 17.83
C ILE A 238 3.59 -12.72 18.35
N ASP A 239 2.79 -11.99 19.11
CA ASP A 239 1.46 -12.37 19.54
C ASP A 239 0.45 -11.43 18.88
N ILE A 240 -0.69 -11.94 18.46
CA ILE A 240 -1.81 -11.13 17.97
C ILE A 240 -2.58 -10.64 19.18
N GLN A 241 -2.82 -9.34 19.26
CA GLN A 241 -3.64 -8.74 20.31
C GLN A 241 -4.88 -8.09 19.72
N LYS A 242 -5.99 -8.13 20.48
CA LYS A 242 -7.16 -7.34 20.09
C LYS A 242 -6.85 -5.87 20.36
N THR A 243 -6.73 -5.09 19.30
CA THR A 243 -6.85 -3.64 19.45
C THR A 243 -8.28 -3.33 19.89
N SER A 244 -8.46 -2.45 20.89
CA SER A 244 -9.75 -1.81 21.06
C SER A 244 -10.00 -1.05 19.75
N GLN A 245 -10.84 -1.59 18.89
CA GLN A 245 -11.31 -0.89 17.72
C GLN A 245 -12.06 0.34 18.19
N LEU A 246 -11.33 1.44 18.36
CA LEU A 246 -11.97 2.74 18.35
C LEU A 246 -12.65 2.81 16.99
N ALA A 247 -13.97 2.95 17.01
CA ALA A 247 -14.77 3.14 15.82
C ALA A 247 -14.04 4.16 14.95
N ILE A 248 -13.65 3.75 13.74
CA ILE A 248 -12.95 4.64 12.81
C ILE A 248 -13.92 5.79 12.56
N PRO A 249 -13.60 7.02 12.94
CA PRO A 249 -14.57 8.12 12.94
C PRO A 249 -14.88 8.63 11.53
N PHE A 250 -14.39 7.96 10.48
CA PHE A 250 -14.74 8.31 9.12
C PHE A 250 -14.73 7.05 8.24
N GLU A 251 -15.61 7.03 7.27
CA GLU A 251 -15.55 6.14 6.15
C GLU A 251 -14.52 6.72 5.17
N LEU A 252 -13.46 5.96 4.83
CA LEU A 252 -12.75 6.22 3.58
C LEU A 252 -13.82 6.22 2.50
N ASN A 253 -14.10 7.38 1.92
CA ASN A 253 -15.18 7.49 0.94
C ASN A 253 -14.71 6.84 -0.37
N GLU A 254 -14.67 5.52 -0.34
CA GLU A 254 -14.35 4.66 -1.49
C GLU A 254 -15.25 4.99 -2.67
N ASP A 255 -16.46 5.40 -2.36
CA ASP A 255 -17.47 5.78 -3.34
C ASP A 255 -17.10 7.03 -4.11
N ASP A 256 -16.49 8.03 -3.47
CA ASP A 256 -16.04 9.24 -4.15
C ASP A 256 -14.85 8.97 -5.07
N ILE A 257 -13.90 8.16 -4.63
CA ILE A 257 -12.70 7.82 -5.43
C ILE A 257 -13.09 6.97 -6.64
N ARG A 258 -13.89 5.93 -6.42
CA ARG A 258 -14.40 5.08 -7.49
C ARG A 258 -15.30 5.86 -8.44
N GLY A 259 -16.17 6.73 -7.89
CA GLY A 259 -17.00 7.61 -8.69
C GLY A 259 -16.20 8.50 -9.63
N GLN A 260 -15.16 9.15 -9.13
CA GLN A 260 -14.30 10.03 -9.93
C GLN A 260 -13.48 9.25 -10.97
N THR A 261 -13.00 8.05 -10.63
CA THR A 261 -12.32 7.16 -11.59
C THR A 261 -13.27 6.77 -12.72
N ILE A 262 -14.53 6.45 -12.41
CA ILE A 262 -15.56 6.16 -13.42
C ILE A 262 -15.77 7.38 -14.31
N VAL A 263 -15.97 8.58 -13.75
CA VAL A 263 -16.16 9.82 -14.50
C VAL A 263 -15.00 10.09 -15.46
N THR A 264 -13.76 9.97 -14.96
CA THR A 264 -12.55 10.17 -15.78
C THR A 264 -12.48 9.17 -16.93
N ASN A 265 -12.72 7.89 -16.64
CA ASN A 265 -12.69 6.83 -17.65
C ASN A 265 -13.80 6.99 -18.68
N LEU A 266 -15.00 7.37 -18.25
CA LEU A 266 -16.12 7.65 -19.15
C LEU A 266 -15.83 8.84 -20.08
N ALA A 267 -15.24 9.91 -19.54
CA ALA A 267 -14.82 11.07 -20.33
C ALA A 267 -13.78 10.68 -21.39
N SER A 268 -12.85 9.77 -21.08
CA SER A 268 -11.81 9.29 -22.01
C SER A 268 -12.38 8.54 -23.23
N ILE A 269 -13.58 7.98 -23.10
CA ILE A 269 -14.30 7.31 -24.20
C ILE A 269 -15.46 8.13 -24.75
N GLY A 270 -15.56 9.42 -24.37
CA GLY A 270 -16.54 10.37 -24.90
C GLY A 270 -17.92 10.34 -24.23
N ILE A 271 -18.06 9.76 -23.04
CA ILE A 271 -19.30 9.80 -22.26
C ILE A 271 -19.20 10.88 -21.19
N ILE A 272 -19.88 12.02 -21.44
CA ILE A 272 -19.86 13.20 -20.57
C ILE A 272 -21.25 13.66 -20.10
N LYS A 273 -22.33 13.02 -20.59
CA LYS A 273 -23.70 13.39 -20.21
C LYS A 273 -23.98 12.97 -18.76
N THR A 274 -24.35 13.93 -17.92
CA THR A 274 -24.56 13.76 -16.48
C THR A 274 -25.51 12.64 -16.13
N ASP A 275 -26.63 12.51 -16.85
CA ASP A 275 -27.64 11.47 -16.59
C ASP A 275 -27.08 10.07 -16.82
N ILE A 276 -26.29 9.89 -17.87
CA ILE A 276 -25.65 8.62 -18.21
C ILE A 276 -24.56 8.30 -17.19
N VAL A 277 -23.74 9.28 -16.84
CA VAL A 277 -22.69 9.15 -15.82
C VAL A 277 -23.30 8.71 -14.49
N ASN A 278 -24.40 9.35 -14.04
CA ASN A 278 -25.08 8.99 -12.79
C ASN A 278 -25.65 7.57 -12.81
N GLN A 279 -26.21 7.10 -13.93
CA GLN A 279 -26.67 5.73 -14.06
C GLN A 279 -25.53 4.72 -13.93
N ILE A 280 -24.36 5.02 -14.49
CA ILE A 280 -23.18 4.16 -14.41
C ILE A 280 -22.58 4.22 -12.99
N LEU A 281 -22.56 5.39 -12.34
CA LEU A 281 -22.12 5.54 -10.95
C LEU A 281 -22.93 4.69 -9.97
N ASN A 282 -24.20 4.44 -10.23
CA ASN A 282 -25.03 3.54 -9.42
C ASN A 282 -24.73 2.05 -9.66
N ARG A 283 -23.90 1.72 -10.67
CA ARG A 283 -23.55 0.35 -11.07
C ARG A 283 -22.04 0.17 -11.18
N LYS A 284 -21.31 0.66 -10.20
CA LYS A 284 -19.84 0.77 -10.19
C LYS A 284 -19.14 -0.54 -10.50
N GLU A 285 -19.55 -1.64 -9.85
CA GLU A 285 -18.92 -2.96 -10.02
C GLU A 285 -19.02 -3.49 -11.47
N GLU A 286 -20.18 -3.30 -12.08
CA GLU A 286 -20.40 -3.70 -13.47
C GLU A 286 -19.53 -2.88 -14.43
N PHE A 287 -19.40 -1.57 -14.16
CA PHE A 287 -18.53 -0.70 -14.93
C PHE A 287 -17.05 -1.14 -14.81
N PHE A 288 -16.55 -1.37 -13.61
CA PHE A 288 -15.15 -1.76 -13.42
C PHE A 288 -14.82 -3.11 -14.07
N LYS A 289 -15.73 -4.09 -13.98
CA LYS A 289 -15.59 -5.36 -14.68
C LYS A 289 -15.52 -5.15 -16.19
N TRP A 290 -16.45 -4.36 -16.74
CA TRP A 290 -16.47 -4.03 -18.15
C TRP A 290 -15.19 -3.30 -18.59
N TRP A 291 -14.76 -2.32 -17.82
CA TRP A 291 -13.56 -1.52 -18.09
C TRP A 291 -12.29 -2.37 -18.10
N TYR A 292 -12.17 -3.28 -17.14
CA TYR A 292 -11.06 -4.24 -17.10
C TYR A 292 -11.02 -5.11 -18.35
N ASP A 293 -12.16 -5.71 -18.75
CA ASP A 293 -12.24 -6.53 -19.95
C ASP A 293 -11.94 -5.74 -21.22
N TYR A 294 -12.33 -4.46 -21.26
CA TYR A 294 -11.98 -3.53 -22.34
C TYR A 294 -10.47 -3.28 -22.41
N LYS A 295 -9.84 -2.88 -21.31
CA LYS A 295 -8.41 -2.55 -21.27
C LYS A 295 -7.50 -3.76 -21.49
N THR A 296 -7.94 -4.96 -21.11
CA THR A 296 -7.18 -6.20 -21.33
C THR A 296 -7.40 -6.85 -22.70
N GLY A 297 -8.16 -6.19 -23.58
CA GLY A 297 -8.45 -6.71 -24.94
C GLY A 297 -9.40 -7.90 -24.99
N ARG A 298 -10.06 -8.23 -23.86
CA ARG A 298 -11.06 -9.31 -23.80
C ARG A 298 -12.39 -8.93 -24.47
N LYS A 299 -12.63 -7.64 -24.71
CA LYS A 299 -13.80 -7.12 -25.42
C LYS A 299 -13.47 -6.87 -26.89
N ASN A 300 -14.25 -7.50 -27.76
CA ASN A 300 -14.12 -7.28 -29.20
C ASN A 300 -14.94 -6.04 -29.61
N ILE A 301 -14.27 -4.90 -29.75
CA ILE A 301 -14.92 -3.61 -30.05
C ILE A 301 -14.90 -3.39 -31.55
N LYS A 302 -16.08 -3.55 -32.19
CA LYS A 302 -16.23 -3.36 -33.63
C LYS A 302 -16.56 -1.92 -34.04
N THR A 303 -17.04 -1.09 -33.12
CA THR A 303 -17.51 0.27 -33.45
C THR A 303 -16.91 1.33 -32.50
N SER A 304 -17.50 1.54 -31.32
CA SER A 304 -16.97 2.48 -30.33
C SER A 304 -17.06 1.89 -28.93
N PRO A 305 -16.05 2.15 -28.07
CA PRO A 305 -16.09 1.71 -26.67
C PRO A 305 -17.31 2.24 -25.91
N SER A 306 -17.67 3.52 -26.13
CA SER A 306 -18.80 4.15 -25.49
C SER A 306 -20.13 3.50 -25.87
N GLY A 307 -20.34 3.24 -27.17
CA GLY A 307 -21.55 2.59 -27.66
C GLY A 307 -21.72 1.17 -27.10
N LEU A 308 -20.64 0.39 -27.08
CA LEU A 308 -20.67 -0.98 -26.55
C LEU A 308 -20.96 -0.98 -25.05
N LEU A 309 -20.30 -0.11 -24.27
CA LEU A 309 -20.55 0.03 -22.84
C LEU A 309 -22.03 0.33 -22.55
N LEU A 310 -22.60 1.31 -23.22
CA LEU A 310 -23.99 1.72 -22.98
C LEU A 310 -25.00 0.64 -23.33
N ILE A 311 -24.74 -0.15 -24.38
CA ILE A 311 -25.59 -1.30 -24.76
C ILE A 311 -25.47 -2.42 -23.76
N GLU A 312 -24.25 -2.82 -23.37
CA GLU A 312 -24.02 -3.93 -22.44
C GLU A 312 -24.48 -3.62 -21.01
N MET A 313 -24.44 -2.35 -20.61
CA MET A 313 -25.05 -1.90 -19.36
C MET A 313 -26.56 -1.65 -19.47
N GLY A 314 -27.18 -1.87 -20.63
CA GLY A 314 -28.64 -1.70 -20.83
C GLY A 314 -29.14 -0.25 -20.72
N ILE A 315 -28.23 0.75 -20.85
CA ILE A 315 -28.57 2.17 -20.77
C ILE A 315 -29.16 2.65 -22.09
N VAL A 316 -28.72 2.05 -23.20
CA VAL A 316 -29.23 2.33 -24.55
C VAL A 316 -29.62 1.02 -25.23
N GLN A 317 -30.76 0.99 -25.85
CA GLN A 317 -31.18 -0.18 -26.62
C GLN A 317 -30.43 -0.26 -27.96
N SER A 318 -29.94 -1.45 -28.30
CA SER A 318 -29.35 -1.67 -29.62
C SER A 318 -30.43 -1.47 -30.67
N LYS A 319 -30.22 -0.56 -31.62
CA LYS A 319 -31.09 -0.52 -32.81
C LYS A 319 -30.92 -1.86 -33.52
N LYS A 320 -31.95 -2.73 -33.42
CA LYS A 320 -32.06 -3.89 -34.31
C LYS A 320 -32.10 -3.34 -35.73
N LYS A 321 -31.12 -3.69 -36.56
CA LYS A 321 -31.23 -3.57 -38.01
C LYS A 321 -32.13 -4.67 -38.54
#